data_6ee23b69c0abcf5dcc1506e21bda394f
#
_entry.id   6ee23b69c0abcf5dcc1506e21bda394f
#
_cell.length_a   1.000
_cell.length_b   1.000
_cell.length_c   1.000
_cell.angle_alpha   90.00
_cell.angle_beta   90.00
_cell.angle_gamma   90.00
#
_symmetry.space_group_name_H-M   'P 1'
#
loop_
_entity.id
_entity.type
_entity.pdbx_description
1 polymer ?
#
loop_
_entity_poly.entity_id
_entity_poly.type
_entity_poly.pdbx_seq_one_letter_code
_entity_poly.pdbx_strand_id
1 'polypeptide(L)'
;SRNLGKQVCDYYNRVATILNERYFSSVKSDLNMSFLPLRTKEFNDYWNEMQYCIDFGLCNRRLMMHRIQEVISEAIPHVEFEPMINIAHNYASWESHFGENCIIHRKGATSAREGEVGIIPGSQGTSSYIVEGLGNPLSFMSCSHGAGRIMSRTEAVKTLNLAEEIHKLDEKGIVHAIRSQEDLEEASAAYKDIESVMAQESD
;
A
#
# COMPACT_ATOMS: atom_id res chain seq x y z
N SER A 1 5.85 -11.91 -3.14
CA SER A 1 6.32 -10.83 -2.23
C SER A 1 5.49 -10.73 -0.95
N ARG A 2 4.15 -10.71 -1.03
CA ARG A 2 3.26 -10.55 0.13
C ARG A 2 3.50 -11.60 1.24
N ASN A 3 3.63 -12.88 0.88
CA ASN A 3 3.85 -13.96 1.85
C ASN A 3 5.21 -13.85 2.53
N LEU A 4 6.27 -13.49 1.79
CA LEU A 4 7.60 -13.29 2.36
C LEU A 4 7.59 -12.16 3.40
N GLY A 5 7.08 -10.98 3.03
CA GLY A 5 6.99 -9.85 3.96
C GLY A 5 6.15 -10.17 5.20
N LYS A 6 5.04 -10.92 5.04
CA LYS A 6 4.23 -11.37 6.17
C LYS A 6 5.02 -12.28 7.12
N GLN A 7 5.77 -13.24 6.61
CA GLN A 7 6.58 -14.15 7.42
C GLN A 7 7.65 -13.40 8.23
N VAL A 8 8.33 -12.44 7.61
CA VAL A 8 9.30 -11.56 8.29
C VAL A 8 8.62 -10.76 9.40
N CYS A 9 7.51 -10.09 9.12
CA CYS A 9 6.77 -9.35 10.13
C CYS A 9 6.29 -10.22 11.29
N ASP A 10 5.71 -11.38 11.02
CA ASP A 10 5.20 -12.31 12.03
C ASP A 10 6.34 -12.85 12.93
N TYR A 11 7.51 -13.09 12.35
CA TYR A 11 8.69 -13.53 13.11
C TYR A 11 9.18 -12.44 14.05
N TYR A 12 9.46 -11.23 13.53
CA TYR A 12 9.99 -10.15 14.35
C TYR A 12 8.99 -9.55 15.32
N ASN A 13 7.70 -9.65 15.07
CA ASN A 13 6.68 -9.30 16.05
C ASN A 13 6.76 -10.22 17.28
N ARG A 14 6.96 -11.53 17.09
CA ARG A 14 7.19 -12.47 18.21
C ARG A 14 8.48 -12.17 18.95
N VAL A 15 9.58 -11.90 18.23
CA VAL A 15 10.86 -11.52 18.84
C VAL A 15 10.71 -10.24 19.67
N ALA A 16 10.06 -9.22 19.13
CA ALA A 16 9.81 -7.96 19.82
C ALA A 16 8.99 -8.18 21.09
N THR A 17 7.92 -8.99 21.04
CA THR A 17 7.08 -9.31 22.20
C THR A 17 7.93 -9.96 23.30
N ILE A 18 8.74 -10.96 22.99
CA ILE A 18 9.61 -11.62 23.97
C ILE A 18 10.63 -10.66 24.58
N LEU A 19 11.26 -9.80 23.77
CA LEU A 19 12.23 -8.82 24.25
C LEU A 19 11.55 -7.76 25.15
N ASN A 20 10.38 -7.30 24.78
CA ASN A 20 9.65 -6.29 25.57
C ASN A 20 9.15 -6.87 26.88
N GLU A 21 8.65 -8.09 26.94
CA GLU A 21 8.29 -8.78 28.18
C GLU A 21 9.49 -8.95 29.12
N ARG A 22 10.66 -9.26 28.55
CA ARG A 22 11.88 -9.49 29.34
C ARG A 22 12.55 -8.22 29.87
N TYR A 23 12.61 -7.16 29.03
CA TYR A 23 13.42 -5.97 29.30
C TYR A 23 12.60 -4.68 29.45
N PHE A 24 11.37 -4.66 29.00
CA PHE A 24 10.49 -3.47 28.96
C PHE A 24 9.09 -3.82 29.46
N SER A 25 9.00 -4.32 30.68
CA SER A 25 7.73 -4.83 31.26
C SER A 25 6.57 -3.83 31.34
N SER A 26 6.84 -2.53 31.12
CA SER A 26 5.80 -1.49 31.04
C SER A 26 5.02 -1.51 29.71
N VAL A 27 5.51 -2.21 28.69
CA VAL A 27 4.81 -2.36 27.40
C VAL A 27 3.80 -3.49 27.52
N LYS A 28 2.52 -3.16 27.41
CA LYS A 28 1.44 -4.15 27.48
C LYS A 28 1.36 -4.93 26.19
N SER A 29 1.45 -6.25 26.26
CA SER A 29 1.41 -7.15 25.10
C SER A 29 0.07 -7.16 24.36
N ASP A 30 -1.04 -6.88 25.06
CA ASP A 30 -2.39 -6.82 24.50
C ASP A 30 -2.63 -5.61 23.57
N LEU A 31 -1.79 -4.58 23.65
CA LEU A 31 -1.89 -3.39 22.80
C LEU A 31 -1.13 -3.51 21.47
N ASN A 32 -0.49 -4.63 21.17
CA ASN A 32 0.37 -4.82 19.99
C ASN A 32 1.40 -3.69 19.79
N MET A 33 1.91 -3.15 20.90
CA MET A 33 2.89 -2.05 20.93
C MET A 33 4.32 -2.53 21.12
N SER A 34 4.58 -3.81 20.89
CA SER A 34 5.92 -4.37 20.97
C SER A 34 6.84 -3.74 19.92
N PHE A 35 8.07 -3.48 20.28
CA PHE A 35 9.08 -2.85 19.43
C PHE A 35 10.43 -3.55 19.55
N LEU A 36 11.26 -3.39 18.53
CA LEU A 36 12.65 -3.79 18.54
C LEU A 36 13.50 -2.59 18.94
N PRO A 37 14.23 -2.65 20.08
CA PRO A 37 15.07 -1.54 20.49
C PRO A 37 16.15 -1.23 19.45
N LEU A 38 16.37 0.04 19.16
CA LEU A 38 17.42 0.49 18.26
C LEU A 38 18.80 0.00 18.75
N ARG A 39 19.73 -0.23 17.83
CA ARG A 39 21.10 -0.70 18.07
C ARG A 39 21.20 -2.15 18.61
N THR A 40 20.10 -2.89 18.63
CA THR A 40 20.15 -4.34 18.90
C THR A 40 20.41 -5.12 17.63
N LYS A 41 20.89 -6.35 17.78
CA LYS A 41 21.07 -7.26 16.65
C LYS A 41 19.73 -7.56 15.98
N GLU A 42 18.68 -7.77 16.77
CA GLU A 42 17.34 -8.09 16.31
C GLU A 42 16.73 -6.95 15.47
N PHE A 43 16.97 -5.69 15.86
CA PHE A 43 16.57 -4.52 15.04
C PHE A 43 17.31 -4.51 13.70
N ASN A 44 18.63 -4.72 13.72
CA ASN A 44 19.44 -4.69 12.49
C ASN A 44 19.06 -5.83 11.54
N ASP A 45 18.83 -7.03 12.07
CA ASP A 45 18.40 -8.18 11.28
C ASP A 45 17.02 -7.90 10.64
N TYR A 46 16.04 -7.42 11.43
CA TYR A 46 14.73 -7.02 10.91
C TYR A 46 14.84 -5.95 9.82
N TRP A 47 15.66 -4.92 10.07
CA TRP A 47 15.84 -3.84 9.11
C TRP A 47 16.35 -4.35 7.76
N ASN A 48 17.37 -5.19 7.77
CA ASN A 48 17.95 -5.77 6.57
C ASN A 48 16.95 -6.68 5.83
N GLU A 49 16.21 -7.51 6.54
CA GLU A 49 15.21 -8.39 5.94
C GLU A 49 14.01 -7.62 5.40
N MET A 50 13.60 -6.54 6.07
CA MET A 50 12.57 -5.63 5.58
C MET A 50 13.01 -4.95 4.28
N GLN A 51 14.24 -4.41 4.21
CA GLN A 51 14.78 -3.81 2.98
C GLN A 51 14.81 -4.82 1.84
N TYR A 52 15.27 -6.04 2.10
CA TYR A 52 15.20 -7.11 1.11
C TYR A 52 13.78 -7.36 0.59
N CYS A 53 12.79 -7.40 1.48
CA CYS A 53 11.38 -7.56 1.09
C CYS A 53 10.86 -6.40 0.23
N ILE A 54 11.29 -5.17 0.52
CA ILE A 54 10.93 -3.98 -0.25
C ILE A 54 11.52 -4.07 -1.66
N ASP A 55 12.82 -4.34 -1.77
CA ASP A 55 13.53 -4.48 -3.05
C ASP A 55 12.96 -5.61 -3.89
N PHE A 56 12.67 -6.75 -3.27
CA PHE A 56 11.99 -7.86 -3.93
C PHE A 56 10.63 -7.44 -4.48
N GLY A 57 9.85 -6.68 -3.70
CA GLY A 57 8.55 -6.16 -4.13
C GLY A 57 8.66 -5.19 -5.31
N LEU A 58 9.64 -4.29 -5.28
CA LEU A 58 9.92 -3.33 -6.36
C LEU A 58 10.36 -4.05 -7.65
N CYS A 59 11.28 -5.01 -7.53
CA CYS A 59 11.74 -5.82 -8.66
C CYS A 59 10.61 -6.65 -9.27
N ASN A 60 9.77 -7.27 -8.44
CA ASN A 60 8.62 -8.04 -8.90
C ASN A 60 7.65 -7.19 -9.72
N ARG A 61 7.34 -5.96 -9.26
CA ARG A 61 6.48 -5.04 -10.03
C ARG A 61 7.11 -4.59 -11.35
N ARG A 62 8.44 -4.35 -11.37
CA ARG A 62 9.15 -4.06 -12.62
C ARG A 62 9.02 -5.21 -13.62
N LEU A 63 9.20 -6.45 -13.18
CA LEU A 63 9.06 -7.61 -14.03
C LEU A 63 7.64 -7.77 -14.57
N MET A 64 6.64 -7.58 -13.71
CA MET A 64 5.23 -7.62 -14.12
C MET A 64 4.93 -6.54 -15.17
N MET A 65 5.38 -5.30 -14.94
CA MET A 65 5.18 -4.22 -15.90
C MET A 65 5.87 -4.50 -17.23
N HIS A 66 7.09 -5.02 -17.20
CA HIS A 66 7.80 -5.40 -18.42
C HIS A 66 7.00 -6.44 -19.24
N ARG A 67 6.45 -7.46 -18.58
CA ARG A 67 5.58 -8.45 -19.25
C ARG A 67 4.31 -7.84 -19.83
N ILE A 68 3.71 -6.88 -19.13
CA ILE A 68 2.53 -6.16 -19.64
C ILE A 68 2.91 -5.33 -20.86
N GLN A 69 4.04 -4.63 -20.83
CA GLN A 69 4.52 -3.86 -21.96
C GLN A 69 4.82 -4.73 -23.19
N GLU A 70 5.41 -5.92 -23.01
CA GLU A 70 5.62 -6.89 -24.10
C GLU A 70 4.28 -7.24 -24.78
N VAL A 71 3.27 -7.66 -24.00
CA VAL A 71 1.95 -8.04 -24.51
C VAL A 71 1.25 -6.87 -25.22
N ILE A 72 1.31 -5.66 -24.66
CA ILE A 72 0.71 -4.47 -25.27
C ILE A 72 1.44 -4.13 -26.59
N SER A 73 2.77 -4.21 -26.62
CA SER A 73 3.55 -3.92 -27.83
C SER A 73 3.29 -4.93 -28.97
N GLU A 74 2.98 -6.18 -28.63
CA GLU A 74 2.55 -7.18 -29.60
C GLU A 74 1.16 -6.86 -30.18
N ALA A 75 0.25 -6.33 -29.36
CA ALA A 75 -1.12 -6.02 -29.75
C ALA A 75 -1.27 -4.67 -30.45
N ILE A 76 -0.45 -3.68 -30.08
CA ILE A 76 -0.53 -2.29 -30.55
C ILE A 76 0.82 -1.88 -31.12
N PRO A 77 1.02 -1.90 -32.44
CA PRO A 77 2.27 -1.47 -33.07
C PRO A 77 2.60 0.00 -32.77
N HIS A 78 3.87 0.29 -32.52
CA HIS A 78 4.39 1.63 -32.24
C HIS A 78 3.87 2.30 -30.97
N VAL A 79 3.39 1.50 -29.98
CA VAL A 79 3.03 2.04 -28.68
C VAL A 79 4.28 2.55 -27.96
N GLU A 80 4.17 3.73 -27.35
CA GLU A 80 5.20 4.31 -26.48
C GLU A 80 4.73 4.25 -25.02
N PHE A 81 5.66 4.08 -24.09
CA PHE A 81 5.38 3.98 -22.66
C PHE A 81 6.10 5.10 -21.91
N GLU A 82 5.38 5.76 -21.07
CA GLU A 82 5.97 6.69 -20.10
C GLU A 82 6.81 5.94 -19.03
N PRO A 83 7.72 6.64 -18.34
CA PRO A 83 8.48 6.06 -17.25
C PRO A 83 7.58 5.42 -16.18
N MET A 84 7.94 4.23 -15.75
CA MET A 84 7.16 3.49 -14.74
C MET A 84 7.19 4.20 -13.39
N ILE A 85 6.02 4.52 -12.84
CA ILE A 85 5.86 4.91 -11.43
C ILE A 85 5.82 3.64 -10.58
N ASN A 86 6.80 3.47 -9.68
CA ASN A 86 6.94 2.26 -8.86
C ASN A 86 7.26 2.64 -7.42
N ILE A 87 6.25 2.73 -6.59
CA ILE A 87 6.32 3.20 -5.20
C ILE A 87 6.02 2.08 -4.19
N ALA A 88 6.62 2.16 -3.01
CA ALA A 88 6.32 1.31 -1.88
C ALA A 88 5.26 1.97 -0.98
N HIS A 89 4.39 1.16 -0.37
CA HIS A 89 3.32 1.62 0.52
C HIS A 89 3.25 0.82 1.84
N ASN A 90 4.21 -0.07 2.05
CA ASN A 90 4.37 -0.83 3.29
C ASN A 90 5.87 -0.95 3.57
N TYR A 91 6.43 0.01 4.29
CA TYR A 91 7.85 0.07 4.59
C TYR A 91 8.15 0.99 5.76
N ALA A 92 9.38 0.97 6.22
CA ALA A 92 9.92 1.98 7.11
C ALA A 92 11.21 2.57 6.54
N SER A 93 11.44 3.84 6.77
CA SER A 93 12.64 4.56 6.33
C SER A 93 13.17 5.51 7.42
N TRP A 94 14.47 5.72 7.44
CA TRP A 94 15.08 6.78 8.24
C TRP A 94 14.83 8.11 7.54
N GLU A 95 14.25 9.04 8.26
CA GLU A 95 13.92 10.38 7.78
C GLU A 95 14.18 11.43 8.85
N SER A 96 14.39 12.68 8.43
CA SER A 96 14.51 13.82 9.36
C SER A 96 13.21 14.63 9.33
N HIS A 97 12.54 14.72 10.47
CA HIS A 97 11.31 15.49 10.62
C HIS A 97 11.39 16.32 11.90
N PHE A 98 11.00 17.58 11.83
CA PHE A 98 10.99 18.52 12.97
C PHE A 98 12.34 18.64 13.69
N GLY A 99 13.46 18.45 12.94
CA GLY A 99 14.81 18.50 13.48
C GLY A 99 15.31 17.21 14.14
N GLU A 100 14.50 16.16 14.14
CA GLU A 100 14.84 14.86 14.71
C GLU A 100 14.97 13.78 13.64
N ASN A 101 15.92 12.85 13.82
CA ASN A 101 16.02 11.65 12.99
C ASN A 101 15.10 10.57 13.56
N CYS A 102 14.16 10.13 12.76
CA CYS A 102 13.16 9.14 13.17
C CYS A 102 12.95 8.08 12.09
N ILE A 103 12.33 6.97 12.48
CA ILE A 103 11.91 5.92 11.56
C ILE A 103 10.43 6.14 11.26
N ILE A 104 10.14 6.50 10.03
CA ILE A 104 8.77 6.66 9.55
C ILE A 104 8.28 5.35 8.98
N HIS A 105 7.21 4.81 9.59
CA HIS A 105 6.51 3.62 9.11
C HIS A 105 5.33 4.04 8.24
N ARG A 106 5.32 3.61 6.99
CA ARG A 106 4.19 3.82 6.08
C ARG A 106 3.50 2.49 5.81
N LYS A 107 2.24 2.41 6.20
CA LYS A 107 1.34 1.30 5.87
C LYS A 107 -0.02 1.88 5.54
N GLY A 108 -0.45 1.69 4.29
CA GLY A 108 -1.62 2.39 3.81
C GLY A 108 -1.37 3.87 3.50
N ALA A 109 -0.11 4.26 3.43
CA ALA A 109 0.38 5.57 3.04
C ALA A 109 1.61 5.43 2.16
N THR A 110 1.93 6.45 1.38
CA THR A 110 3.13 6.55 0.57
C THR A 110 3.91 7.82 0.89
N SER A 111 5.16 7.90 0.46
CA SER A 111 5.93 9.14 0.49
C SER A 111 5.31 10.16 -0.46
N ALA A 112 5.29 11.43 -0.04
CA ALA A 112 4.79 12.58 -0.80
C ALA A 112 5.70 13.79 -0.56
N ARG A 113 7.02 13.60 -0.72
CA ARG A 113 7.98 14.70 -0.66
C ARG A 113 7.70 15.67 -1.81
N GLU A 114 8.10 16.90 -1.66
CA GLU A 114 7.92 17.93 -2.69
C GLU A 114 8.47 17.44 -4.03
N GLY A 115 7.62 17.49 -5.08
CA GLY A 115 7.95 17.02 -6.42
C GLY A 115 7.99 15.50 -6.62
N GLU A 116 7.73 14.69 -5.58
CA GLU A 116 7.73 13.23 -5.68
C GLU A 116 6.45 12.75 -6.37
N VAL A 117 6.59 12.01 -7.48
CA VAL A 117 5.45 11.47 -8.22
C VAL A 117 4.92 10.21 -7.54
N GLY A 118 3.61 10.18 -7.29
CA GLY A 118 2.90 9.08 -6.66
C GLY A 118 1.66 8.63 -7.43
N ILE A 119 1.05 7.55 -6.96
CA ILE A 119 -0.23 7.03 -7.47
C ILE A 119 -1.17 6.81 -6.30
N ILE A 120 -2.38 7.34 -6.42
CA ILE A 120 -3.50 7.07 -5.50
C ILE A 120 -4.58 6.35 -6.29
N PRO A 121 -4.64 5.00 -6.25
CA PRO A 121 -5.67 4.24 -6.93
C PRO A 121 -7.02 4.38 -6.22
N GLY A 122 -8.08 4.49 -7.03
CA GLY A 122 -9.46 4.38 -6.59
C GLY A 122 -9.91 2.92 -6.45
N SER A 123 -10.98 2.58 -7.12
CA SER A 123 -11.53 1.23 -7.22
C SER A 123 -11.73 0.80 -8.67
N GLN A 124 -12.31 -0.38 -8.92
CA GLN A 124 -12.61 -0.86 -10.27
C GLN A 124 -13.54 0.09 -11.06
N GLY A 125 -14.40 0.83 -10.36
CA GLY A 125 -15.40 1.71 -10.98
C GLY A 125 -15.16 3.20 -10.74
N THR A 126 -13.99 3.60 -10.25
CA THR A 126 -13.64 5.00 -9.95
C THR A 126 -12.27 5.37 -10.51
N SER A 127 -12.01 6.66 -10.59
CA SER A 127 -10.73 7.20 -11.07
C SER A 127 -9.56 6.76 -10.19
N SER A 128 -8.36 6.71 -10.80
CA SER A 128 -7.08 6.66 -10.10
C SER A 128 -6.30 7.92 -10.45
N TYR A 129 -5.46 8.39 -9.54
CA TYR A 129 -4.76 9.65 -9.68
C TYR A 129 -3.26 9.45 -9.72
N ILE A 130 -2.60 10.13 -10.65
CA ILE A 130 -1.16 10.38 -10.60
C ILE A 130 -1.01 11.73 -9.91
N VAL A 131 -0.23 11.77 -8.84
CA VAL A 131 -0.10 12.93 -7.97
C VAL A 131 1.36 13.35 -7.83
N GLU A 132 1.56 14.60 -7.47
CA GLU A 132 2.86 15.15 -7.08
C GLU A 132 2.81 15.54 -5.61
N GLY A 133 3.80 15.10 -4.83
CA GLY A 133 3.89 15.35 -3.41
C GLY A 133 4.11 16.84 -3.11
N LEU A 134 3.41 17.36 -2.11
CA LEU A 134 3.52 18.73 -1.63
C LEU A 134 4.58 18.92 -0.54
N GLY A 135 5.15 17.82 -0.01
CA GLY A 135 6.15 17.86 1.05
C GLY A 135 5.62 18.37 2.39
N ASN A 136 4.32 18.24 2.67
CA ASN A 136 3.73 18.75 3.91
C ASN A 136 4.38 18.09 5.15
N PRO A 137 5.08 18.85 6.01
CA PRO A 137 5.75 18.29 7.17
C PRO A 137 4.78 17.75 8.24
N LEU A 138 3.55 18.27 8.30
CA LEU A 138 2.56 17.84 9.29
C LEU A 138 2.06 16.43 9.03
N SER A 139 2.07 15.97 7.77
CA SER A 139 1.77 14.58 7.39
C SER A 139 3.03 13.71 7.33
N PHE A 140 4.17 14.16 7.86
CA PHE A 140 5.47 13.50 7.67
C PHE A 140 5.80 13.26 6.19
N MET A 141 5.47 14.23 5.33
CA MET A 141 5.64 14.13 3.88
C MET A 141 5.03 12.83 3.33
N SER A 142 3.79 12.54 3.73
CA SER A 142 3.08 11.33 3.36
C SER A 142 1.68 11.65 2.85
N CYS A 143 1.18 10.82 1.94
CA CYS A 143 -0.20 10.87 1.44
C CYS A 143 -0.85 9.49 1.49
N SER A 144 -2.13 9.42 1.20
CA SER A 144 -2.88 8.18 1.06
C SER A 144 -2.31 7.30 -0.04
N HIS A 145 -2.35 5.97 0.13
CA HIS A 145 -1.91 5.02 -0.90
C HIS A 145 -3.06 4.54 -1.81
N GLY A 146 -4.28 5.03 -1.60
CA GLY A 146 -5.50 4.66 -2.32
C GLY A 146 -6.75 5.15 -1.60
N ALA A 147 -7.92 4.91 -2.17
CA ALA A 147 -9.22 5.34 -1.63
C ALA A 147 -9.49 4.85 -0.19
N GLY A 148 -8.88 3.74 0.20
CA GLY A 148 -9.18 3.09 1.49
C GLY A 148 -10.52 2.35 1.47
N ARG A 149 -10.64 1.33 2.28
CA ARG A 149 -11.84 0.48 2.33
C ARG A 149 -12.79 0.92 3.45
N ILE A 150 -14.08 0.80 3.20
CA ILE A 150 -15.14 0.97 4.21
C ILE A 150 -15.62 -0.37 4.76
N MET A 151 -15.34 -1.48 4.06
CA MET A 151 -15.68 -2.84 4.49
C MET A 151 -14.55 -3.82 4.17
N SER A 152 -14.49 -4.93 4.90
CA SER A 152 -13.53 -6.01 4.67
C SER A 152 -13.83 -6.75 3.37
N ARG A 153 -12.83 -7.49 2.80
CA ARG A 153 -13.05 -8.34 1.64
C ARG A 153 -14.14 -9.37 1.85
N THR A 154 -14.10 -10.06 3.00
CA THR A 154 -15.11 -11.06 3.36
C THR A 154 -16.51 -10.45 3.47
N GLU A 155 -16.63 -9.25 3.99
CA GLU A 155 -17.90 -8.53 4.12
C GLU A 155 -18.41 -8.12 2.74
N ALA A 156 -17.57 -7.58 1.86
CA ALA A 156 -17.95 -7.23 0.49
C ALA A 156 -18.53 -8.45 -0.27
N VAL A 157 -17.83 -9.59 -0.22
CA VAL A 157 -18.31 -10.84 -0.85
C VAL A 157 -19.66 -11.30 -0.27
N LYS A 158 -19.90 -11.09 1.04
CA LYS A 158 -21.15 -11.54 1.70
C LYS A 158 -22.34 -10.61 1.48
N THR A 159 -22.09 -9.31 1.38
CA THR A 159 -23.15 -8.28 1.46
C THR A 159 -23.48 -7.63 0.13
N LEU A 160 -22.52 -7.55 -0.80
CA LEU A 160 -22.74 -6.91 -2.09
C LEU A 160 -23.47 -7.82 -3.06
N ASN A 161 -24.29 -7.23 -3.94
CA ASN A 161 -25.03 -7.92 -4.97
C ASN A 161 -24.23 -7.96 -6.27
N LEU A 162 -23.93 -9.15 -6.77
CA LEU A 162 -23.13 -9.36 -7.99
C LEU A 162 -23.73 -8.67 -9.21
N ALA A 163 -25.04 -8.81 -9.42
CA ALA A 163 -25.70 -8.24 -10.59
C ALA A 163 -25.71 -6.69 -10.56
N GLU A 164 -25.88 -6.10 -9.38
CA GLU A 164 -25.84 -4.64 -9.21
C GLU A 164 -24.44 -4.07 -9.46
N GLU A 165 -23.39 -4.73 -8.95
CA GLU A 165 -22.01 -4.26 -9.15
C GLU A 165 -21.58 -4.39 -10.62
N ILE A 166 -21.96 -5.49 -11.30
CA ILE A 166 -21.77 -5.64 -12.74
C ILE A 166 -22.47 -4.51 -13.49
N HIS A 167 -23.76 -4.29 -13.21
CA HIS A 167 -24.57 -3.26 -13.89
C HIS A 167 -23.95 -1.86 -13.75
N LYS A 168 -23.48 -1.49 -12.55
CA LYS A 168 -22.80 -0.21 -12.31
C LYS A 168 -21.54 0.00 -13.16
N LEU A 169 -20.79 -1.05 -13.42
CA LEU A 169 -19.59 -1.00 -14.26
C LEU A 169 -19.98 -0.92 -15.75
N ASP A 170 -20.97 -1.71 -16.17
CA ASP A 170 -21.50 -1.70 -17.54
C ASP A 170 -22.09 -0.34 -17.91
N GLU A 171 -22.87 0.30 -17.02
CA GLU A 171 -23.41 1.65 -17.22
C GLU A 171 -22.33 2.71 -17.43
N LYS A 172 -21.17 2.52 -16.81
CA LYS A 172 -19.99 3.39 -16.99
C LYS A 172 -19.14 3.03 -18.21
N GLY A 173 -19.49 1.99 -18.95
CA GLY A 173 -18.72 1.46 -20.08
C GLY A 173 -17.37 0.87 -19.67
N ILE A 174 -17.23 0.41 -18.43
CA ILE A 174 -16.00 -0.16 -17.92
C ILE A 174 -15.88 -1.62 -18.33
N VAL A 175 -14.81 -1.98 -19.02
CA VAL A 175 -14.49 -3.37 -19.33
C VAL A 175 -13.96 -4.06 -18.08
N HIS A 176 -14.63 -5.08 -17.59
CA HIS A 176 -14.31 -5.79 -16.36
C HIS A 176 -14.37 -7.32 -16.49
N ALA A 177 -13.75 -8.01 -15.55
CA ALA A 177 -13.71 -9.47 -15.50
C ALA A 177 -14.48 -10.08 -14.32
N ILE A 178 -15.40 -9.32 -13.69
CA ILE A 178 -16.24 -9.83 -12.60
C ILE A 178 -17.19 -10.89 -13.18
N ARG A 179 -17.18 -12.10 -12.59
CA ARG A 179 -17.99 -13.24 -13.01
C ARG A 179 -18.64 -13.98 -11.84
N SER A 180 -18.11 -13.82 -10.64
CA SER A 180 -18.54 -14.57 -9.46
C SER A 180 -18.65 -13.68 -8.23
N GLN A 181 -19.29 -14.18 -7.17
CA GLN A 181 -19.45 -13.47 -5.90
C GLN A 181 -18.09 -13.18 -5.25
N GLU A 182 -17.09 -14.05 -5.43
CA GLU A 182 -15.75 -13.89 -4.92
C GLU A 182 -15.03 -12.67 -5.51
N ASP A 183 -15.34 -12.31 -6.76
CA ASP A 183 -14.74 -11.15 -7.43
C ASP A 183 -15.17 -9.81 -6.78
N LEU A 184 -16.24 -9.82 -5.98
CA LEU A 184 -16.74 -8.65 -5.26
C LEU A 184 -15.83 -8.21 -4.11
N GLU A 185 -14.79 -8.98 -3.77
CA GLU A 185 -13.82 -8.54 -2.75
C GLU A 185 -13.17 -7.19 -3.08
N GLU A 186 -13.11 -6.81 -4.35
CA GLU A 186 -12.54 -5.53 -4.84
C GLU A 186 -13.61 -4.62 -5.51
N ALA A 187 -14.90 -4.88 -5.26
CA ALA A 187 -15.99 -4.05 -5.79
C ALA A 187 -15.90 -2.60 -5.31
N SER A 188 -16.37 -1.67 -6.15
CA SER A 188 -16.30 -0.22 -5.86
C SER A 188 -17.01 0.17 -4.57
N ALA A 189 -18.14 -0.45 -4.27
CA ALA A 189 -18.91 -0.21 -3.05
C ALA A 189 -18.16 -0.60 -1.76
N ALA A 190 -17.03 -1.32 -1.84
CA ALA A 190 -16.19 -1.66 -0.70
C ALA A 190 -15.21 -0.56 -0.30
N TYR A 191 -15.13 0.53 -1.07
CA TYR A 191 -14.15 1.60 -0.92
C TYR A 191 -14.82 2.93 -0.55
N LYS A 192 -14.05 3.83 0.06
CA LYS A 192 -14.43 5.23 0.25
C LYS A 192 -14.57 5.91 -1.11
N ASP A 193 -15.33 6.99 -1.15
CA ASP A 193 -15.38 7.86 -2.31
C ASP A 193 -14.01 8.51 -2.53
N ILE A 194 -13.42 8.25 -3.70
CA ILE A 194 -12.07 8.73 -4.03
C ILE A 194 -12.01 10.25 -4.16
N GLU A 195 -13.07 10.89 -4.63
CA GLU A 195 -13.13 12.36 -4.76
C GLU A 195 -13.04 13.02 -3.38
N SER A 196 -13.75 12.45 -2.39
CA SER A 196 -13.66 12.91 -1.01
C SER A 196 -12.26 12.71 -0.41
N VAL A 197 -11.57 11.63 -0.78
CA VAL A 197 -10.18 11.38 -0.34
C VAL A 197 -9.26 12.40 -0.98
N MET A 198 -9.36 12.63 -2.29
CA MET A 198 -8.50 13.58 -3.01
C MET A 198 -8.70 15.02 -2.54
N ALA A 199 -9.92 15.40 -2.20
CA ALA A 199 -10.21 16.74 -1.65
C ALA A 199 -9.49 16.99 -0.31
N GLN A 200 -9.27 15.94 0.51
CA GLN A 200 -8.54 16.04 1.77
C GLN A 200 -7.02 15.98 1.62
N GLU A 201 -6.51 15.41 0.51
CA GLU A 201 -5.08 15.33 0.23
C GLU A 201 -4.52 16.63 -0.39
N SER A 202 -5.39 17.53 -0.85
CA SER A 202 -5.00 18.80 -1.50
C SER A 202 -4.76 19.94 -0.50
N ASP A 203 -5.05 19.75 0.79
CA ASP A 203 -4.86 20.69 1.89
C ASP A 203 -3.52 20.43 2.63
#